data_d226fa49a03c91163621318fecff733d
#
_entry.id   d226fa49a03c91163621318fecff733d
#
_cell.length_a   1.000
_cell.length_b   1.000
_cell.length_c   1.000
_cell.angle_alpha   90.00
_cell.angle_beta   90.00
_cell.angle_gamma   90.00
#
_symmetry.space_group_name_H-M   'P 1'
#
loop_
_entity.id
_entity.type
_entity.pdbx_description
1 polymer ?
#
loop_
_entity_poly.entity_id
_entity_poly.type
_entity_poly.pdbx_seq_one_letter_code
_entity_poly.pdbx_strand_id
1 'polypeptide(L)'
;MVYDIKTVPEDTPLWCTGFRFDDTKAGIKCEPVFGTFEERSCYSKFHTLSNKTRSKTFSVGANPDYYRFADTYEEAATEYNGMIFAAKYELMKKQEYLEQCLLADKNGSVYGRVSMQ
;
A
#
# COMPACT_ATOMS: atom_id res chain seq x y z
N MET A 1 -14.74 -6.88 9.39
CA MET A 1 -15.07 -5.56 8.87
C MET A 1 -13.79 -4.77 8.61
N VAL A 2 -13.75 -4.01 7.53
CA VAL A 2 -12.58 -3.21 7.14
C VAL A 2 -12.91 -1.73 7.28
N TYR A 3 -11.94 -0.95 7.77
CA TYR A 3 -12.12 0.48 8.02
C TYR A 3 -11.04 1.29 7.31
N ASP A 4 -11.38 2.52 6.91
CA ASP A 4 -10.39 3.52 6.52
C ASP A 4 -10.08 4.42 7.73
N ILE A 5 -9.24 5.45 7.52
CA ILE A 5 -8.82 6.33 8.61
C ILE A 5 -9.97 7.16 9.18
N LYS A 6 -11.07 7.31 8.44
CA LYS A 6 -12.23 8.10 8.89
C LYS A 6 -13.21 7.28 9.70
N THR A 7 -13.17 5.95 9.55
CA THR A 7 -14.17 5.07 10.17
C THR A 7 -13.57 4.12 11.21
N VAL A 8 -12.24 4.05 11.32
CA VAL A 8 -11.57 3.15 12.26
C VAL A 8 -11.88 3.55 13.70
N PRO A 9 -12.30 2.59 14.55
CA PRO A 9 -12.55 2.89 15.97
C PRO A 9 -11.24 3.13 16.71
N GLU A 10 -11.24 4.14 17.61
CA GLU A 10 -10.08 4.43 18.46
C GLU A 10 -9.96 3.43 19.61
N ASP A 11 -8.74 3.21 20.05
CA ASP A 11 -8.40 2.44 21.25
C ASP A 11 -9.01 1.04 21.29
N THR A 12 -9.35 0.51 20.12
CA THR A 12 -9.90 -0.85 19.98
C THR A 12 -8.83 -1.72 19.32
N PRO A 13 -8.46 -2.87 19.92
CA PRO A 13 -7.48 -3.77 19.31
C PRO A 13 -7.96 -4.29 17.96
N LEU A 14 -7.16 -4.03 16.92
CA LEU A 14 -7.44 -4.45 15.55
C LEU A 14 -6.16 -4.50 14.73
N TRP A 15 -6.28 -4.81 13.44
CA TRP A 15 -5.14 -4.96 12.56
C TRP A 15 -5.02 -3.75 11.64
N CYS A 16 -3.79 -3.27 11.47
CA CYS A 16 -3.47 -2.19 10.53
C CYS A 16 -2.57 -2.73 9.44
N THR A 17 -2.81 -2.32 8.21
CA THR A 17 -1.96 -2.66 7.07
C THR A 17 -1.89 -1.47 6.12
N GLY A 18 -0.87 -1.47 5.27
CA GLY A 18 -0.72 -0.42 4.28
C GLY A 18 0.29 -0.79 3.23
N PHE A 19 0.12 -0.24 2.04
CA PHE A 19 1.06 -0.44 0.95
C PHE A 19 1.00 0.73 -0.03
N ARG A 20 2.17 1.19 -0.44
CA ARG A 20 2.29 2.17 -1.51
C ARG A 20 3.59 1.91 -2.26
N PHE A 21 3.49 1.71 -3.56
CA PHE A 21 4.68 1.63 -4.41
C PHE A 21 5.03 3.03 -4.91
N ASP A 22 6.31 3.38 -4.79
CA ASP A 22 6.81 4.64 -5.31
C ASP A 22 8.25 4.40 -5.79
N ASP A 23 8.51 4.67 -7.07
CA ASP A 23 9.81 4.46 -7.68
C ASP A 23 10.76 5.65 -7.53
N THR A 24 10.26 6.77 -7.01
CA THR A 24 11.06 8.00 -6.85
C THR A 24 11.45 8.29 -5.41
N LYS A 25 10.81 7.65 -4.44
CA LYS A 25 11.05 7.84 -3.01
C LYS A 25 10.58 6.62 -2.22
N ALA A 26 10.85 6.63 -0.92
CA ALA A 26 10.44 5.51 -0.07
C ALA A 26 8.92 5.32 -0.12
N GLY A 27 8.50 4.10 -0.41
CA GLY A 27 7.10 3.72 -0.39
C GLY A 27 6.66 3.30 1.01
N ILE A 28 5.47 2.71 1.08
CA ILE A 28 4.91 2.16 2.31
C ILE A 28 4.84 0.65 2.15
N LYS A 29 5.36 -0.07 3.12
CA LYS A 29 5.20 -1.52 3.20
C LYS A 29 4.88 -1.86 4.65
N CYS A 30 3.59 -1.98 4.95
CA CYS A 30 3.11 -2.31 6.28
C CYS A 30 2.30 -3.60 6.19
N GLU A 31 2.97 -4.74 6.41
CA GLU A 31 2.28 -6.02 6.56
C GLU A 31 1.37 -5.91 7.79
N PRO A 32 0.28 -6.70 7.86
CA PRO A 32 -0.67 -6.55 8.95
C PRO A 32 -0.02 -6.60 10.34
N VAL A 33 -0.27 -5.58 11.14
CA VAL A 33 0.21 -5.49 12.52
C VAL A 33 -0.96 -5.26 13.46
N PHE A 34 -0.92 -5.87 14.64
CA PHE A 34 -1.98 -5.75 15.64
C PHE A 34 -1.71 -4.57 16.56
N GLY A 35 -2.75 -3.80 16.88
CA GLY A 35 -2.60 -2.65 17.74
C GLY A 35 -3.86 -1.83 17.90
N THR A 36 -3.68 -0.56 18.26
CA THR A 36 -4.77 0.38 18.46
C THR A 36 -4.54 1.68 17.69
N PHE A 37 -5.62 2.26 17.16
CA PHE A 37 -5.60 3.53 16.46
C PHE A 37 -5.88 4.66 17.44
N GLU A 38 -5.11 5.74 17.32
CA GLU A 38 -5.31 6.96 18.11
C GLU A 38 -5.38 8.16 17.18
N GLU A 39 -6.46 8.93 17.28
CA GLU A 39 -6.62 10.16 16.54
C GLU A 39 -6.31 11.37 17.42
N ARG A 40 -5.46 12.25 16.92
CA ARG A 40 -5.15 13.53 17.54
C ARG A 40 -5.49 14.66 16.59
N SER A 41 -5.68 15.87 17.13
CA SER A 41 -6.08 17.04 16.34
C SER A 41 -5.13 17.38 15.18
N CYS A 42 -3.85 17.04 15.30
CA CYS A 42 -2.83 17.35 14.30
C CYS A 42 -2.30 16.12 13.58
N TYR A 43 -2.58 14.90 14.07
CA TYR A 43 -2.04 13.68 13.48
C TYR A 43 -2.79 12.45 14.01
N SER A 44 -2.71 11.36 13.24
CA SER A 44 -3.27 10.07 13.63
C SER A 44 -2.14 9.05 13.69
N LYS A 45 -2.14 8.22 14.71
CA LYS A 45 -1.09 7.24 14.97
C LYS A 45 -1.67 5.85 15.20
N PHE A 46 -0.86 4.85 14.90
CA PHE A 46 -1.15 3.46 15.23
C PHE A 46 -0.09 2.95 16.19
N HIS A 47 -0.55 2.37 17.29
CA HIS A 47 0.31 1.82 18.33
C HIS A 47 0.24 0.30 18.25
N THR A 48 1.34 -0.33 17.85
CA THR A 48 1.36 -1.80 17.81
C THR A 48 1.38 -2.38 19.21
N LEU A 49 0.73 -3.52 19.37
CA LEU A 49 0.65 -4.22 20.65
C LEU A 49 1.45 -5.52 20.59
N SER A 50 2.23 -5.77 21.65
CA SER A 50 2.90 -7.02 21.87
C SER A 50 2.64 -7.40 23.33
N ASN A 51 1.98 -8.55 23.55
CA ASN A 51 1.59 -9.01 24.88
C ASN A 51 0.79 -7.93 25.65
N LYS A 52 -0.17 -7.30 24.97
CA LYS A 52 -1.05 -6.25 25.50
C LYS A 52 -0.33 -4.94 25.85
N THR A 53 0.94 -4.80 25.50
CA THR A 53 1.73 -3.60 25.76
C THR A 53 2.09 -2.93 24.44
N ARG A 54 2.04 -1.59 24.39
CA ARG A 54 2.47 -0.83 23.22
C ARG A 54 3.94 -1.08 22.96
N SER A 55 4.30 -1.48 21.73
CA SER A 55 5.68 -1.76 21.37
C SER A 55 6.26 -0.74 20.39
N LYS A 56 5.49 -0.31 19.40
CA LYS A 56 5.90 0.68 18.39
C LYS A 56 4.74 1.60 18.09
N THR A 57 5.08 2.80 17.63
CA THR A 57 4.08 3.79 17.21
C THR A 57 4.52 4.37 15.89
N PHE A 58 3.60 4.47 14.93
CA PHE A 58 3.89 5.12 13.65
C PHE A 58 2.71 5.97 13.20
N SER A 59 3.02 6.98 12.38
CA SER A 59 2.00 7.88 11.83
C SER A 59 1.28 7.23 10.67
N VAL A 60 -0.05 7.31 10.66
CA VAL A 60 -0.88 6.86 9.54
C VAL A 60 -1.59 8.04 8.87
N GLY A 61 -1.70 9.17 9.58
CA GLY A 61 -2.41 10.35 9.09
C GLY A 61 -1.71 11.07 7.94
N ALA A 62 -0.39 10.93 7.81
CA ALA A 62 0.36 11.55 6.72
C ALA A 62 0.06 10.91 5.35
N ASN A 63 -0.39 9.65 5.34
CA ASN A 63 -0.70 8.92 4.11
C ASN A 63 -2.01 8.14 4.28
N PRO A 64 -3.14 8.83 4.53
CA PRO A 64 -4.37 8.17 4.95
C PRO A 64 -4.95 7.22 3.92
N ASP A 65 -4.71 7.47 2.63
CA ASP A 65 -5.28 6.66 1.55
C ASP A 65 -4.58 5.31 1.37
N TYR A 66 -3.43 5.13 2.01
CA TYR A 66 -2.61 3.92 1.84
C TYR A 66 -2.67 2.99 3.04
N TYR A 67 -3.46 3.33 4.06
CA TYR A 67 -3.64 2.49 5.24
C TYR A 67 -5.08 2.00 5.36
N ARG A 68 -5.22 0.77 5.82
CA ARG A 68 -6.52 0.15 6.09
C ARG A 68 -6.45 -0.57 7.43
N PHE A 69 -7.61 -0.72 8.04
CA PHE A 69 -7.74 -1.33 9.36
C PHE A 69 -8.82 -2.41 9.29
N ALA A 70 -8.63 -3.49 10.03
CA ALA A 70 -9.55 -4.61 9.98
C ALA A 70 -9.67 -5.32 11.32
N ASP A 71 -10.82 -5.93 11.55
CA ASP A 71 -11.07 -6.66 12.80
C ASP A 71 -10.27 -7.96 12.87
N THR A 72 -9.94 -8.56 11.72
CA THR A 72 -9.21 -9.83 11.65
C THR A 72 -7.96 -9.71 10.80
N TYR A 73 -6.99 -10.59 11.09
CA TYR A 73 -5.77 -10.69 10.30
C TYR A 73 -6.07 -11.00 8.82
N GLU A 74 -6.99 -11.92 8.58
CA GLU A 74 -7.34 -12.37 7.24
C GLU A 74 -7.89 -11.21 6.40
N GLU A 75 -8.73 -10.38 7.00
CA GLU A 75 -9.25 -9.19 6.32
C GLU A 75 -8.13 -8.20 6.00
N ALA A 76 -7.22 -7.97 6.96
CA ALA A 76 -6.08 -7.07 6.75
C ALA A 76 -5.14 -7.62 5.68
N ALA A 77 -4.84 -8.91 5.69
CA ALA A 77 -4.00 -9.55 4.68
C ALA A 77 -4.62 -9.44 3.28
N THR A 78 -5.92 -9.61 3.18
CA THR A 78 -6.66 -9.45 1.91
C THR A 78 -6.53 -8.00 1.40
N GLU A 79 -6.68 -7.01 2.28
CA GLU A 79 -6.51 -5.60 1.92
C GLU A 79 -5.08 -5.29 1.48
N TYR A 80 -4.10 -5.83 2.21
CA TYR A 80 -2.68 -5.65 1.86
C TYR A 80 -2.39 -6.20 0.46
N ASN A 81 -2.78 -7.44 0.20
CA ASN A 81 -2.59 -8.05 -1.11
C ASN A 81 -3.35 -7.31 -2.20
N GLY A 82 -4.55 -6.81 -1.90
CA GLY A 82 -5.35 -6.01 -2.84
C GLY A 82 -4.63 -4.75 -3.28
N MET A 83 -3.95 -4.06 -2.35
CA MET A 83 -3.16 -2.88 -2.68
C MET A 83 -1.95 -3.23 -3.56
N ILE A 84 -1.32 -4.38 -3.33
CA ILE A 84 -0.23 -4.86 -4.18
C ILE A 84 -0.73 -5.19 -5.58
N PHE A 85 -1.86 -5.91 -5.68
CA PHE A 85 -2.44 -6.23 -6.99
C PHE A 85 -2.83 -4.97 -7.76
N ALA A 86 -3.38 -3.96 -7.09
CA ALA A 86 -3.69 -2.68 -7.72
C ALA A 86 -2.43 -1.98 -8.23
N ALA A 87 -1.35 -1.99 -7.45
CA ALA A 87 -0.07 -1.41 -7.86
C ALA A 87 0.52 -2.14 -9.07
N LYS A 88 0.47 -3.47 -9.07
CA LYS A 88 0.92 -4.29 -10.21
C LYS A 88 0.12 -3.98 -11.46
N TYR A 89 -1.19 -3.85 -11.33
CA TYR A 89 -2.07 -3.56 -12.46
C TYR A 89 -1.75 -2.19 -13.07
N GLU A 90 -1.54 -1.17 -12.23
CA GLU A 90 -1.19 0.17 -12.71
C GLU A 90 0.16 0.19 -13.42
N LEU A 91 1.16 -0.54 -12.90
CA LEU A 91 2.46 -0.67 -13.56
C LEU A 91 2.35 -1.37 -14.91
N MET A 92 1.55 -2.42 -14.99
CA MET A 92 1.32 -3.15 -16.23
C MET A 92 0.66 -2.26 -17.28
N LYS A 93 -0.32 -1.46 -16.90
CA LYS A 93 -0.98 -0.51 -17.81
C LYS A 93 0.00 0.55 -18.34
N LYS A 94 0.86 1.07 -17.46
CA LYS A 94 1.90 2.02 -17.87
C LYS A 94 2.87 1.39 -18.86
N GLN A 95 3.28 0.16 -18.60
CA GLN A 95 4.19 -0.58 -19.48
C GLN A 95 3.55 -0.81 -20.85
N GLU A 96 2.31 -1.24 -20.90
CA GLU A 96 1.57 -1.44 -22.14
C GLU A 96 1.45 -0.14 -22.94
N TYR A 97 1.14 0.96 -22.26
CA TYR A 97 1.06 2.26 -22.91
C TYR A 97 2.41 2.67 -23.54
N LEU A 98 3.50 2.49 -22.79
CA LEU A 98 4.83 2.82 -23.28
C LEU A 98 5.22 1.95 -24.47
N GLU A 99 4.87 0.67 -24.47
CA GLU A 99 5.10 -0.21 -25.60
C GLU A 99 4.35 0.28 -26.85
N GLN A 100 3.12 0.76 -26.68
CA GLN A 100 2.32 1.31 -27.78
C GLN A 100 2.90 2.61 -28.34
N CYS A 101 3.67 3.34 -27.54
CA CYS A 101 4.29 4.59 -27.97
C CYS A 101 5.57 4.39 -28.79
N LEU A 102 6.15 3.20 -28.76
CA LEU A 102 7.38 2.92 -29.49
C LEU A 102 7.11 2.90 -30.99
N LEU A 103 8.05 3.45 -31.75
CA LEU A 103 7.98 3.45 -33.23
C LEU A 103 8.66 2.21 -33.78
N ALA A 104 7.98 1.52 -34.68
CA ALA A 104 8.49 0.32 -35.32
C ALA A 104 8.44 0.46 -36.84
N ASP A 105 9.28 -0.32 -37.52
CA ASP A 105 9.24 -0.39 -39.00
C ASP A 105 8.05 -1.27 -39.44
N LYS A 106 7.89 -1.41 -40.75
CA LYS A 106 6.79 -2.17 -41.34
C LYS A 106 6.85 -3.68 -40.99
N ASN A 107 7.98 -4.16 -40.52
CA ASN A 107 8.17 -5.56 -40.11
C ASN A 107 7.97 -5.75 -38.60
N GLY A 108 7.65 -4.69 -37.88
CA GLY A 108 7.45 -4.75 -36.41
C GLY A 108 8.71 -4.58 -35.58
N SER A 109 9.87 -4.34 -36.22
CA SER A 109 11.11 -4.10 -35.48
C SER A 109 11.14 -2.69 -34.91
N VAL A 110 11.31 -2.57 -33.60
CA VAL A 110 11.38 -1.28 -32.91
C VAL A 110 12.72 -0.60 -33.21
N TYR A 111 12.66 0.64 -33.70
CA TYR A 111 13.87 1.41 -33.97
C TYR A 111 14.67 1.64 -32.68
N GLY A 112 15.99 1.50 -32.78
CA GLY A 112 16.88 1.78 -31.68
C GLY A 112 16.95 0.72 -30.60
N ARG A 113 16.20 -0.36 -30.71
CA ARG A 113 16.26 -1.46 -29.71
C ARG A 113 17.56 -2.25 -29.90
N VAL A 114 18.31 -2.36 -28.79
CA VAL A 114 19.53 -3.17 -28.77
C VAL A 114 19.16 -4.59 -28.35
N SER A 115 19.72 -5.59 -29.06
CA SER A 115 19.49 -6.98 -28.73
C SER A 115 20.09 -7.29 -27.36
N MET A 116 19.27 -7.79 -26.46
CA MET A 116 19.69 -8.25 -25.13
C MET A 116 20.01 -9.73 -25.21
N GLN A 117 21.27 -10.05 -25.09
CA GLN A 117 21.73 -11.44 -25.12
C GLN A 117 22.33 -11.86 -23.79
#